data_17f1f4e9b48f18e3515413cc829f665d
#
_entry.id   17f1f4e9b48f18e3515413cc829f665d
#
_cell.length_a   1.000
_cell.length_b   1.000
_cell.length_c   1.000
_cell.angle_alpha   90.00
_cell.angle_beta   90.00
_cell.angle_gamma   90.00
#
_symmetry.space_group_name_H-M   'P 1'
#
loop_
_entity.id
_entity.type
_entity.pdbx_description
1 polymer ?
#
loop_
_entity_poly.entity_id
_entity_poly.type
_entity_poly.pdbx_seq_one_letter_code
_entity_poly.pdbx_strand_id
1 'polypeptide(L)'
;MSLIRNWRDEEPKVNHMSAIVWVGMRPRQDGGTDPLLCLEKLRGFARHALQGRKTSDHHQHHHMEQVYYIISGRGEALCGEKRYTVGEGDAVYLPTDVPHQMFNIGEAWIEHHVISMGVEGTGGACVIRNWRDAAPEGDGVGAIRWRLLGREGDGEAGALRGMRYVDRGAVQPYSESASQVHPDIEQVYYVLEGEGRLVADGEEQRVVEGDTIHLPAGTTYHFRNPGERWLTYYAVGV
;
A
#
# COMPACT_ATOMS: atom_id res chain seq x y z
N MET A 1 13.75 0.78 14.31
CA MET A 1 13.22 -0.55 14.65
C MET A 1 11.98 -0.79 13.78
N SER A 2 11.92 -1.91 13.06
CA SER A 2 10.76 -2.30 12.26
C SER A 2 9.54 -2.58 13.14
N LEU A 3 8.35 -2.25 12.65
CA LEU A 3 7.08 -2.55 13.31
C LEU A 3 6.25 -3.46 12.40
N ILE A 4 5.75 -4.58 12.93
CA ILE A 4 4.84 -5.49 12.23
C ILE A 4 3.51 -5.54 12.97
N ARG A 5 2.40 -5.39 12.24
CA ARG A 5 1.03 -5.49 12.77
C ARG A 5 0.13 -6.18 11.76
N ASN A 6 -0.67 -7.14 12.24
CA ASN A 6 -1.70 -7.77 11.41
C ASN A 6 -3.02 -7.01 11.56
N TRP A 7 -3.70 -6.76 10.45
CA TRP A 7 -4.98 -6.04 10.48
C TRP A 7 -6.07 -6.77 11.28
N ARG A 8 -5.94 -8.09 11.45
CA ARG A 8 -6.90 -8.91 12.24
C ARG A 8 -6.82 -8.64 13.73
N ASP A 9 -5.72 -8.04 14.20
CA ASP A 9 -5.53 -7.63 15.59
C ASP A 9 -6.09 -6.23 15.88
N GLU A 10 -6.55 -5.51 14.84
CA GLU A 10 -7.10 -4.17 14.95
C GLU A 10 -8.63 -4.18 15.02
N GLU A 11 -9.19 -3.30 15.85
CA GLU A 11 -10.64 -3.14 15.97
C GLU A 11 -11.20 -2.34 14.79
N PRO A 12 -12.15 -2.89 14.00
CA PRO A 12 -12.73 -2.17 12.89
C PRO A 12 -13.73 -1.10 13.34
N LYS A 13 -13.85 -0.04 12.53
CA LYS A 13 -14.85 1.02 12.71
C LYS A 13 -15.60 1.24 11.41
N VAL A 14 -16.88 1.62 11.50
CA VAL A 14 -17.62 2.09 10.32
C VAL A 14 -17.34 3.58 10.14
N ASN A 15 -16.83 3.95 8.99
CA ASN A 15 -16.51 5.33 8.60
C ASN A 15 -16.80 5.53 7.11
N HIS A 16 -16.62 6.75 6.59
CA HIS A 16 -16.85 7.05 5.16
C HIS A 16 -18.18 6.47 4.64
N MET A 17 -19.29 6.82 5.30
CA MET A 17 -20.66 6.30 5.08
C MET A 17 -20.80 4.81 5.44
N SER A 18 -20.24 3.90 4.66
CA SER A 18 -20.43 2.47 4.83
C SER A 18 -19.14 1.64 4.71
N ALA A 19 -17.99 2.29 4.72
CA ALA A 19 -16.72 1.58 4.75
C ALA A 19 -16.45 1.02 6.15
N ILE A 20 -16.05 -0.23 6.22
CA ILE A 20 -15.43 -0.81 7.41
C ILE A 20 -13.94 -0.50 7.32
N VAL A 21 -13.42 0.14 8.34
CA VAL A 21 -12.05 0.68 8.36
C VAL A 21 -11.28 0.09 9.53
N TRP A 22 -10.16 -0.55 9.24
CA TRP A 22 -9.11 -0.87 10.19
C TRP A 22 -8.06 0.23 10.08
N VAL A 23 -7.98 1.05 11.13
CA VAL A 23 -7.04 2.19 11.18
C VAL A 23 -5.66 1.62 11.48
N GLY A 24 -4.89 1.39 10.45
CA GLY A 24 -3.54 0.88 10.57
C GLY A 24 -2.53 1.95 11.05
N MET A 25 -1.41 2.06 10.36
CA MET A 25 -0.33 2.97 10.76
C MET A 25 -0.70 4.44 10.54
N ARG A 26 -0.29 5.29 11.48
CA ARG A 26 -0.60 6.72 11.54
C ARG A 26 0.67 7.54 11.76
N PRO A 27 0.63 8.86 11.45
CA PRO A 27 1.77 9.75 11.70
C PRO A 27 2.23 9.70 13.15
N ARG A 28 3.54 9.70 13.34
CA ARG A 28 4.17 9.79 14.65
C ARG A 28 3.70 11.04 15.38
N GLN A 29 3.45 10.88 16.68
CA GLN A 29 3.04 11.98 17.57
C GLN A 29 3.98 12.03 18.76
N ASP A 30 4.44 13.21 19.11
CA ASP A 30 5.28 13.43 20.28
C ASP A 30 4.53 12.99 21.56
N GLY A 31 5.16 12.15 22.34
CA GLY A 31 4.56 11.60 23.58
C GLY A 31 3.49 10.53 23.35
N GLY A 32 3.18 10.15 22.10
CA GLY A 32 2.27 9.05 21.79
C GLY A 32 2.85 7.69 22.20
N THR A 33 2.05 6.88 22.91
CA THR A 33 2.44 5.53 23.36
C THR A 33 1.88 4.42 22.48
N ASP A 34 0.97 4.73 21.56
CA ASP A 34 0.41 3.77 20.62
C ASP A 34 1.46 3.41 19.56
N PRO A 35 1.85 2.13 19.43
CA PRO A 35 2.88 1.71 18.46
C PRO A 35 2.47 1.96 17.01
N LEU A 36 1.18 2.11 16.70
CA LEU A 36 0.71 2.46 15.36
C LEU A 36 1.00 3.93 14.97
N LEU A 37 1.42 4.76 15.90
CA LEU A 37 1.90 6.13 15.65
C LEU A 37 3.39 6.10 15.22
N CYS A 38 3.69 5.44 14.11
CA CYS A 38 5.06 5.15 13.67
C CYS A 38 5.48 5.86 12.38
N LEU A 39 4.53 6.34 11.57
CA LEU A 39 4.85 6.94 10.26
C LEU A 39 5.54 8.31 10.43
N GLU A 40 6.65 8.48 9.72
CA GLU A 40 7.45 9.71 9.76
C GLU A 40 7.06 10.68 8.63
N LYS A 41 6.76 10.16 7.45
CA LYS A 41 6.42 10.92 6.24
C LYS A 41 5.01 10.65 5.73
N LEU A 42 4.59 9.38 5.65
CA LEU A 42 3.22 9.05 5.30
C LEU A 42 2.21 9.64 6.30
N ARG A 43 1.03 9.99 5.80
CA ARG A 43 -0.07 10.54 6.62
C ARG A 43 -1.08 9.49 7.06
N GLY A 44 -1.04 8.32 6.46
CA GLY A 44 -1.91 7.20 6.84
C GLY A 44 -1.71 5.99 5.95
N PHE A 45 -1.96 4.81 6.55
CA PHE A 45 -1.98 3.52 5.88
C PHE A 45 -3.08 2.69 6.55
N ALA A 46 -4.28 2.66 5.95
CA ALA A 46 -5.47 2.04 6.52
C ALA A 46 -6.11 1.05 5.54
N ARG A 47 -6.67 -0.06 6.08
CA ARG A 47 -7.46 -1.02 5.31
C ARG A 47 -8.93 -0.61 5.33
N HIS A 48 -9.56 -0.61 4.18
CA HIS A 48 -10.98 -0.34 3.98
C HIS A 48 -11.66 -1.53 3.31
N ALA A 49 -12.91 -1.79 3.68
CA ALA A 49 -13.76 -2.78 3.04
C ALA A 49 -15.17 -2.23 2.83
N LEU A 50 -15.73 -2.47 1.64
CA LEU A 50 -17.12 -2.15 1.32
C LEU A 50 -17.87 -3.45 1.03
N GLN A 51 -19.00 -3.63 1.73
CA GLN A 51 -19.95 -4.69 1.43
C GLN A 51 -20.55 -4.51 0.03
N GLY A 52 -21.13 -5.58 -0.51
CA GLY A 52 -21.84 -5.52 -1.78
C GLY A 52 -22.87 -4.40 -1.82
N ARG A 53 -22.98 -3.71 -2.94
CA ARG A 53 -23.90 -2.60 -3.19
C ARG A 53 -23.72 -1.38 -2.28
N LYS A 54 -22.55 -1.21 -1.66
CA LYS A 54 -22.20 -0.07 -0.80
C LYS A 54 -21.20 0.86 -1.47
N THR A 55 -21.11 2.07 -0.93
CA THR A 55 -20.21 3.11 -1.43
C THR A 55 -19.57 3.86 -0.25
N SER A 56 -18.38 4.42 -0.47
CA SER A 56 -17.81 5.44 0.43
C SER A 56 -18.48 6.80 0.16
N ASP A 57 -18.19 7.79 1.00
CA ASP A 57 -18.56 9.18 0.76
C ASP A 57 -17.81 9.78 -0.46
N HIS A 58 -18.43 10.78 -1.06
CA HIS A 58 -17.83 11.60 -2.11
C HIS A 58 -17.10 12.77 -1.45
N HIS A 59 -15.78 12.83 -1.60
CA HIS A 59 -14.94 13.87 -0.97
C HIS A 59 -13.66 14.13 -1.76
N GLN A 60 -12.89 15.11 -1.31
CA GLN A 60 -11.55 15.43 -1.82
C GLN A 60 -10.63 15.83 -0.67
N HIS A 61 -9.34 15.75 -0.90
CA HIS A 61 -8.34 16.20 0.06
C HIS A 61 -7.52 17.34 -0.50
N HIS A 62 -7.23 18.34 0.33
CA HIS A 62 -6.32 19.42 0.01
C HIS A 62 -4.90 19.07 0.50
N HIS A 63 -3.88 19.40 -0.29
CA HIS A 63 -2.48 19.14 0.06
C HIS A 63 -2.16 17.68 0.39
N MET A 64 -2.90 16.75 -0.20
CA MET A 64 -2.75 15.33 0.04
C MET A 64 -3.04 14.53 -1.24
N GLU A 65 -2.09 13.69 -1.65
CA GLU A 65 -2.33 12.64 -2.62
C GLU A 65 -2.68 11.33 -1.91
N GLN A 66 -3.45 10.48 -2.57
CA GLN A 66 -3.75 9.14 -2.07
C GLN A 66 -3.49 8.08 -3.15
N VAL A 67 -3.20 6.88 -2.68
CA VAL A 67 -3.21 5.69 -3.50
C VAL A 67 -4.16 4.68 -2.85
N TYR A 68 -5.11 4.14 -3.65
CA TYR A 68 -5.84 2.95 -3.26
C TYR A 68 -5.16 1.74 -3.90
N TYR A 69 -4.76 0.78 -3.07
CA TYR A 69 -4.31 -0.53 -3.55
C TYR A 69 -5.43 -1.55 -3.33
N ILE A 70 -5.98 -2.11 -4.42
CA ILE A 70 -7.09 -3.06 -4.34
C ILE A 70 -6.55 -4.44 -3.96
N ILE A 71 -6.93 -4.90 -2.75
CA ILE A 71 -6.48 -6.17 -2.19
C ILE A 71 -7.31 -7.32 -2.76
N SER A 72 -8.62 -7.15 -2.81
CA SER A 72 -9.55 -8.17 -3.29
C SER A 72 -10.86 -7.57 -3.79
N GLY A 73 -11.58 -8.31 -4.61
CA GLY A 73 -12.88 -7.91 -5.15
C GLY A 73 -12.79 -7.02 -6.38
N ARG A 74 -13.95 -6.49 -6.78
CA ARG A 74 -14.12 -5.60 -7.94
C ARG A 74 -15.11 -4.50 -7.62
N GLY A 75 -14.88 -3.30 -8.17
CA GLY A 75 -15.75 -2.14 -7.99
C GLY A 75 -15.45 -1.05 -9.01
N GLU A 76 -15.82 0.17 -8.64
CA GLU A 76 -15.50 1.37 -9.42
C GLU A 76 -14.90 2.43 -8.50
N ALA A 77 -13.85 3.10 -8.96
CA ALA A 77 -13.29 4.30 -8.35
C ALA A 77 -13.72 5.52 -9.18
N LEU A 78 -14.42 6.46 -8.57
CA LEU A 78 -14.62 7.80 -9.11
C LEU A 78 -13.32 8.59 -8.88
N CYS A 79 -12.84 9.26 -9.90
CA CYS A 79 -11.77 10.24 -9.78
C CYS A 79 -12.04 11.42 -10.70
N GLY A 80 -12.30 12.58 -10.11
CA GLY A 80 -12.89 13.72 -10.79
C GLY A 80 -14.32 13.41 -11.23
N GLU A 81 -14.58 13.53 -12.52
CA GLU A 81 -15.89 13.25 -13.11
C GLU A 81 -16.00 11.85 -13.71
N LYS A 82 -14.90 11.08 -13.73
CA LYS A 82 -14.85 9.79 -14.41
C LYS A 82 -14.78 8.62 -13.44
N ARG A 83 -15.59 7.59 -13.73
CA ARG A 83 -15.52 6.29 -13.06
C ARG A 83 -14.64 5.33 -13.82
N TYR A 84 -13.85 4.60 -13.06
CA TYR A 84 -12.93 3.58 -13.56
C TYR A 84 -13.24 2.26 -12.88
N THR A 85 -13.38 1.20 -13.65
CA THR A 85 -13.46 -0.15 -13.09
C THR A 85 -12.12 -0.49 -12.44
N VAL A 86 -12.17 -1.03 -11.23
CA VAL A 86 -10.99 -1.44 -10.47
C VAL A 86 -11.17 -2.85 -9.91
N GLY A 87 -10.07 -3.56 -9.75
CA GLY A 87 -10.04 -4.92 -9.25
C GLY A 87 -8.74 -5.27 -8.55
N GLU A 88 -8.64 -6.49 -8.06
CA GLU A 88 -7.48 -7.00 -7.33
C GLU A 88 -6.17 -6.71 -8.07
N GLY A 89 -5.22 -6.12 -7.34
CA GLY A 89 -3.89 -5.77 -7.83
C GLY A 89 -3.78 -4.40 -8.51
N ASP A 90 -4.89 -3.63 -8.59
CA ASP A 90 -4.84 -2.26 -9.08
C ASP A 90 -4.27 -1.32 -8.02
N ALA A 91 -3.37 -0.42 -8.44
CA ALA A 91 -3.00 0.79 -7.74
C ALA A 91 -3.68 1.98 -8.42
N VAL A 92 -4.51 2.70 -7.66
CA VAL A 92 -5.31 3.84 -8.12
C VAL A 92 -4.71 5.10 -7.51
N TYR A 93 -4.08 5.94 -8.32
CA TYR A 93 -3.58 7.24 -7.88
C TYR A 93 -4.69 8.29 -7.91
N LEU A 94 -4.89 8.94 -6.79
CA LEU A 94 -5.86 9.99 -6.56
C LEU A 94 -5.12 11.30 -6.22
N PRO A 95 -5.10 12.25 -7.16
CA PRO A 95 -4.40 13.52 -6.95
C PRO A 95 -5.07 14.40 -5.90
N THR A 96 -4.30 15.36 -5.34
CA THR A 96 -4.84 16.39 -4.46
C THR A 96 -5.89 17.25 -5.18
N ASP A 97 -6.91 17.73 -4.45
CA ASP A 97 -8.03 18.55 -4.93
C ASP A 97 -8.92 17.90 -6.01
N VAL A 98 -8.80 16.59 -6.20
CA VAL A 98 -9.65 15.85 -7.12
C VAL A 98 -10.69 15.05 -6.32
N PRO A 99 -12.01 15.29 -6.53
CA PRO A 99 -13.07 14.54 -5.89
C PRO A 99 -12.97 13.05 -6.22
N HIS A 100 -13.17 12.20 -5.21
CA HIS A 100 -13.10 10.76 -5.39
C HIS A 100 -14.08 10.02 -4.48
N GLN A 101 -14.36 8.78 -4.86
CA GLN A 101 -15.30 7.89 -4.18
C GLN A 101 -15.08 6.45 -4.62
N MET A 102 -15.27 5.49 -3.73
CA MET A 102 -15.25 4.07 -4.07
C MET A 102 -16.68 3.51 -4.09
N PHE A 103 -16.99 2.70 -5.10
CA PHE A 103 -18.26 2.01 -5.26
C PHE A 103 -18.02 0.50 -5.34
N ASN A 104 -18.72 -0.25 -4.52
CA ASN A 104 -18.87 -1.68 -4.72
C ASN A 104 -20.16 -1.95 -5.46
N ILE A 105 -20.07 -2.20 -6.76
CA ILE A 105 -21.21 -2.47 -7.64
C ILE A 105 -21.63 -3.95 -7.67
N GLY A 106 -20.83 -4.83 -7.09
CA GLY A 106 -21.05 -6.28 -7.01
C GLY A 106 -21.77 -6.70 -5.72
N GLU A 107 -21.84 -8.02 -5.50
CA GLU A 107 -22.38 -8.63 -4.27
C GLU A 107 -21.26 -9.01 -3.29
N ALA A 108 -20.10 -9.38 -3.81
CA ALA A 108 -18.94 -9.70 -2.98
C ALA A 108 -18.31 -8.43 -2.39
N TRP A 109 -17.52 -8.57 -1.35
CA TRP A 109 -16.77 -7.47 -0.77
C TRP A 109 -15.69 -6.96 -1.73
N ILE A 110 -15.42 -5.64 -1.67
CA ILE A 110 -14.20 -5.05 -2.19
C ILE A 110 -13.36 -4.54 -1.03
N GLU A 111 -12.09 -4.87 -1.03
CA GLU A 111 -11.14 -4.49 0.02
C GLU A 111 -9.94 -3.77 -0.60
N HIS A 112 -9.56 -2.67 0.02
CA HIS A 112 -8.44 -1.86 -0.46
C HIS A 112 -7.72 -1.16 0.69
N HIS A 113 -6.46 -0.82 0.49
CA HIS A 113 -5.78 0.12 1.36
C HIS A 113 -5.95 1.53 0.85
N VAL A 114 -6.07 2.46 1.80
CA VAL A 114 -5.98 3.91 1.59
C VAL A 114 -4.65 4.36 2.15
N ILE A 115 -3.79 4.84 1.26
CA ILE A 115 -2.43 5.28 1.56
C ILE A 115 -2.38 6.76 1.27
N SER A 116 -1.98 7.57 2.25
CA SER A 116 -2.04 9.03 2.14
C SER A 116 -0.68 9.68 2.37
N MET A 117 -0.35 10.67 1.54
CA MET A 117 0.88 11.45 1.63
C MET A 117 0.62 12.94 1.44
N GLY A 118 1.24 13.77 2.26
CA GLY A 118 1.18 15.23 2.07
C GLY A 118 1.94 15.66 0.83
N VAL A 119 1.34 16.57 0.04
CA VAL A 119 1.96 17.15 -1.17
C VAL A 119 1.68 18.63 -1.27
N GLU A 120 2.58 19.36 -1.91
CA GLU A 120 2.36 20.76 -2.30
C GLU A 120 1.73 20.86 -3.69
N GLY A 121 1.03 21.98 -3.93
CA GLY A 121 0.35 22.27 -5.19
C GLY A 121 -0.99 21.55 -5.30
N THR A 122 -1.60 21.62 -6.47
CA THR A 122 -2.98 21.16 -6.75
C THR A 122 -3.07 20.33 -8.02
N GLY A 123 -4.14 19.54 -8.14
CA GLY A 123 -4.49 18.80 -9.35
C GLY A 123 -3.58 17.61 -9.65
N GLY A 124 -3.73 17.11 -10.87
CA GLY A 124 -3.06 15.92 -11.39
C GLY A 124 -4.02 15.05 -12.19
N ALA A 125 -3.51 14.07 -12.88
CA ALA A 125 -4.30 13.07 -13.59
C ALA A 125 -4.49 11.82 -12.71
N CYS A 126 -5.69 11.26 -12.71
CA CYS A 126 -5.93 9.94 -12.12
C CYS A 126 -5.20 8.87 -12.94
N VAL A 127 -4.48 8.01 -12.28
CA VAL A 127 -3.75 6.90 -12.91
C VAL A 127 -4.15 5.59 -12.25
N ILE A 128 -4.46 4.59 -13.05
CA ILE A 128 -4.76 3.24 -12.58
C ILE A 128 -3.84 2.28 -13.30
N ARG A 129 -3.14 1.43 -12.55
CA ARG A 129 -2.25 0.42 -13.10
C ARG A 129 -2.40 -0.90 -12.35
N ASN A 130 -2.47 -1.98 -13.10
CA ASN A 130 -2.43 -3.33 -12.55
C ASN A 130 -1.02 -3.90 -12.65
N TRP A 131 -0.61 -4.67 -11.64
CA TRP A 131 0.71 -5.29 -11.67
C TRP A 131 0.91 -6.27 -12.83
N ARG A 132 -0.20 -6.83 -13.36
CA ARG A 132 -0.17 -7.75 -14.51
C ARG A 132 0.24 -7.08 -15.82
N ASP A 133 0.08 -5.75 -15.88
CA ASP A 133 0.46 -4.94 -17.04
C ASP A 133 1.88 -4.36 -16.91
N ALA A 134 2.49 -4.48 -15.73
CA ALA A 134 3.85 -4.01 -15.47
C ALA A 134 4.90 -5.08 -15.83
N ALA A 135 6.03 -4.67 -16.37
CA ALA A 135 7.15 -5.57 -16.62
C ALA A 135 7.78 -6.04 -15.30
N PRO A 136 8.05 -7.34 -15.13
CA PRO A 136 8.74 -7.85 -13.96
C PRO A 136 10.24 -7.50 -14.00
N GLU A 137 10.78 -7.15 -12.84
CA GLU A 137 12.21 -6.93 -12.63
C GLU A 137 12.71 -7.87 -11.52
N GLY A 138 13.70 -8.71 -11.82
CA GLY A 138 14.36 -9.56 -10.84
C GLY A 138 15.42 -8.81 -10.06
N ASP A 139 15.61 -9.14 -8.80
CA ASP A 139 16.67 -8.59 -7.95
C ASP A 139 18.03 -9.33 -8.09
N GLY A 140 18.09 -10.35 -8.94
CA GLY A 140 19.28 -11.17 -9.18
C GLY A 140 19.54 -12.24 -8.12
N VAL A 141 18.69 -12.36 -7.09
CA VAL A 141 18.80 -13.37 -6.01
C VAL A 141 17.57 -14.29 -6.05
N GLY A 142 16.41 -13.85 -5.62
CA GLY A 142 15.22 -14.69 -5.59
C GLY A 142 13.92 -13.92 -5.45
N ALA A 143 13.94 -12.62 -5.63
CA ALA A 143 12.72 -11.81 -5.63
C ALA A 143 12.47 -11.18 -7.01
N ILE A 144 11.19 -10.91 -7.24
CA ILE A 144 10.67 -10.22 -8.44
C ILE A 144 9.87 -9.01 -7.96
N ARG A 145 9.99 -7.91 -8.70
CA ARG A 145 9.27 -6.65 -8.48
C ARG A 145 8.51 -6.23 -9.73
N TRP A 146 7.33 -5.64 -9.54
CA TRP A 146 6.54 -4.95 -10.56
C TRP A 146 6.29 -3.52 -10.09
N ARG A 147 6.80 -2.51 -10.81
CA ARG A 147 6.52 -1.10 -10.55
C ARG A 147 5.13 -0.74 -11.06
N LEU A 148 4.18 -0.44 -10.15
CA LEU A 148 2.85 0.02 -10.52
C LEU A 148 2.83 1.53 -10.71
N LEU A 149 3.31 2.27 -9.70
CA LEU A 149 3.38 3.72 -9.73
C LEU A 149 4.79 4.17 -9.33
N GLY A 150 5.30 5.16 -10.05
CA GLY A 150 6.56 5.84 -9.78
C GLY A 150 6.36 7.34 -9.65
N ARG A 151 7.43 8.09 -9.42
CA ARG A 151 7.38 9.55 -9.38
C ARG A 151 6.96 10.14 -10.72
N GLU A 152 6.28 11.28 -10.65
CA GLU A 152 6.05 12.11 -11.85
C GLU A 152 7.35 12.29 -12.62
N GLY A 153 7.36 11.90 -13.90
CA GLY A 153 8.57 11.87 -14.74
C GLY A 153 9.25 10.51 -14.89
N ASP A 154 8.85 9.48 -14.12
CA ASP A 154 9.39 8.12 -14.20
C ASP A 154 8.75 7.29 -15.36
N GLY A 155 8.69 7.85 -16.54
CA GLY A 155 8.15 7.20 -17.72
C GLY A 155 6.66 6.82 -17.56
N GLU A 156 6.28 5.62 -18.02
CA GLU A 156 4.87 5.19 -17.99
C GLU A 156 4.30 4.98 -16.59
N ALA A 157 5.12 4.67 -15.58
CA ALA A 157 4.70 4.50 -14.20
C ALA A 157 4.53 5.83 -13.46
N GLY A 158 4.99 6.94 -14.05
CA GLY A 158 5.08 8.25 -13.41
C GLY A 158 3.71 8.87 -13.11
N ALA A 159 3.39 9.03 -11.80
CA ALA A 159 2.16 9.67 -11.35
C ALA A 159 2.33 10.34 -9.97
N LEU A 160 3.16 9.78 -9.10
CA LEU A 160 3.29 10.17 -7.69
C LEU A 160 4.08 11.47 -7.53
N ARG A 161 3.61 12.34 -6.66
CA ARG A 161 4.25 13.63 -6.37
C ARG A 161 5.01 13.62 -5.04
N GLY A 162 4.41 13.09 -3.98
CA GLY A 162 5.00 12.97 -2.66
C GLY A 162 5.60 11.59 -2.41
N MET A 163 4.85 10.53 -2.75
CA MET A 163 5.37 9.17 -2.69
C MET A 163 6.42 8.93 -3.79
N ARG A 164 7.31 7.98 -3.57
CA ARG A 164 8.35 7.62 -4.55
C ARG A 164 7.92 6.47 -5.45
N TYR A 165 7.27 5.47 -4.86
CA TYR A 165 6.80 4.30 -5.61
C TYR A 165 5.69 3.53 -4.89
N VAL A 166 4.94 2.79 -5.69
CA VAL A 166 4.11 1.67 -5.27
C VAL A 166 4.51 0.47 -6.11
N ASP A 167 5.04 -0.55 -5.46
CA ASP A 167 5.54 -1.77 -6.10
C ASP A 167 4.79 -2.99 -5.57
N ARG A 168 4.54 -3.98 -6.42
CA ARG A 168 4.27 -5.34 -5.99
C ARG A 168 5.58 -6.12 -6.01
N GLY A 169 5.77 -7.02 -5.04
CA GLY A 169 6.94 -7.89 -4.97
C GLY A 169 6.56 -9.31 -4.60
N ALA A 170 7.44 -10.25 -4.94
CA ALA A 170 7.30 -11.65 -4.57
C ALA A 170 8.68 -12.30 -4.37
N VAL A 171 8.81 -13.13 -3.33
CA VAL A 171 10.02 -13.93 -3.07
C VAL A 171 9.69 -15.39 -3.36
N GLN A 172 10.55 -16.03 -4.17
CA GLN A 172 10.40 -17.42 -4.56
C GLN A 172 10.42 -18.38 -3.36
N PRO A 173 9.76 -19.55 -3.44
CA PRO A 173 9.93 -20.62 -2.48
C PRO A 173 11.41 -20.98 -2.26
N TYR A 174 11.77 -21.24 -1.00
CA TYR A 174 13.14 -21.62 -0.59
C TYR A 174 14.24 -20.62 -0.97
N SER A 175 13.89 -19.32 -1.06
CA SER A 175 14.78 -18.26 -1.51
C SER A 175 14.73 -17.04 -0.59
N GLU A 176 15.52 -16.03 -0.93
CA GLU A 176 15.52 -14.73 -0.25
C GLU A 176 15.62 -13.59 -1.27
N SER A 177 15.26 -12.38 -0.87
CA SER A 177 15.51 -11.18 -1.65
C SER A 177 16.93 -10.66 -1.45
N ALA A 178 17.44 -9.87 -2.38
CA ALA A 178 18.66 -9.10 -2.15
C ALA A 178 18.53 -8.21 -0.91
N SER A 179 19.60 -8.05 -0.16
CA SER A 179 19.64 -7.10 0.95
C SER A 179 19.60 -5.68 0.43
N GLN A 180 18.76 -4.85 1.04
CA GLN A 180 18.50 -3.47 0.64
C GLN A 180 18.67 -2.52 1.82
N VAL A 181 19.05 -1.29 1.50
CA VAL A 181 19.01 -0.14 2.42
C VAL A 181 18.63 1.10 1.64
N HIS A 182 17.72 1.88 2.18
CA HIS A 182 17.28 3.15 1.61
C HIS A 182 17.47 4.26 2.64
N PRO A 183 18.56 5.04 2.56
CA PRO A 183 18.95 5.97 3.63
C PRO A 183 17.91 7.05 3.94
N ASP A 184 17.12 7.43 2.96
CA ASP A 184 16.16 8.55 3.01
C ASP A 184 14.72 8.15 2.64
N ILE A 185 14.42 6.84 2.53
CA ILE A 185 13.09 6.35 2.17
C ILE A 185 12.47 5.59 3.35
N GLU A 186 11.37 6.11 3.87
CA GLU A 186 10.44 5.35 4.71
C GLU A 186 9.65 4.40 3.85
N GLN A 187 9.46 3.15 4.28
CA GLN A 187 8.75 2.13 3.53
C GLN A 187 7.66 1.48 4.37
N VAL A 188 6.54 1.19 3.73
CA VAL A 188 5.49 0.35 4.30
C VAL A 188 5.21 -0.81 3.35
N TYR A 189 5.29 -2.02 3.87
CA TYR A 189 4.94 -3.27 3.17
C TYR A 189 3.63 -3.82 3.69
N TYR A 190 2.90 -4.50 2.83
CA TYR A 190 1.76 -5.32 3.22
C TYR A 190 1.88 -6.70 2.57
N VAL A 191 1.82 -7.74 3.40
CA VAL A 191 1.88 -9.13 2.94
C VAL A 191 0.52 -9.53 2.38
N LEU A 192 0.48 -9.78 1.07
CA LEU A 192 -0.73 -10.15 0.32
C LEU A 192 -1.03 -11.64 0.42
N GLU A 193 0.02 -12.47 0.39
CA GLU A 193 -0.11 -13.93 0.35
C GLU A 193 1.16 -14.62 0.86
N GLY A 194 0.97 -15.76 1.51
CA GLY A 194 2.06 -16.59 1.99
C GLY A 194 2.59 -16.18 3.37
N GLU A 195 3.72 -16.76 3.72
CA GLU A 195 4.46 -16.46 4.94
C GLU A 195 5.97 -16.49 4.67
N GLY A 196 6.71 -15.80 5.52
CA GLY A 196 8.17 -15.75 5.42
C GLY A 196 8.83 -15.12 6.64
N ARG A 197 10.00 -14.57 6.42
CA ARG A 197 10.79 -13.86 7.43
C ARG A 197 11.22 -12.51 6.88
N LEU A 198 11.06 -11.48 7.67
CA LEU A 198 11.76 -10.21 7.51
C LEU A 198 13.01 -10.25 8.34
N VAL A 199 14.15 -10.00 7.74
CA VAL A 199 15.41 -9.73 8.47
C VAL A 199 15.67 -8.23 8.35
N ALA A 200 15.61 -7.50 9.46
CA ALA A 200 15.79 -6.06 9.52
C ALA A 200 16.82 -5.69 10.60
N ASP A 201 17.90 -5.00 10.21
CA ASP A 201 19.03 -4.65 11.09
C ASP A 201 19.59 -5.83 11.88
N GLY A 202 19.55 -7.04 11.26
CA GLY A 202 20.04 -8.28 11.85
C GLY A 202 19.03 -9.03 12.73
N GLU A 203 17.84 -8.47 12.96
CA GLU A 203 16.77 -9.14 13.68
C GLU A 203 15.80 -9.84 12.69
N GLU A 204 15.52 -11.12 12.95
CA GLU A 204 14.58 -11.91 12.14
C GLU A 204 13.20 -11.96 12.81
N GLN A 205 12.18 -11.60 12.05
CA GLN A 205 10.77 -11.63 12.48
C GLN A 205 9.92 -12.41 11.47
N ARG A 206 8.97 -13.21 11.96
CA ARG A 206 8.00 -13.89 11.09
C ARG A 206 7.04 -12.86 10.50
N VAL A 207 6.71 -13.03 9.22
CA VAL A 207 5.68 -12.26 8.51
C VAL A 207 4.69 -13.21 7.85
N VAL A 208 3.41 -12.85 7.87
CA VAL A 208 2.31 -13.64 7.32
C VAL A 208 1.33 -12.76 6.57
N GLU A 209 0.46 -13.37 5.77
CA GLU A 209 -0.65 -12.68 5.12
C GLU A 209 -1.44 -11.76 6.07
N GLY A 210 -1.63 -10.53 5.64
CA GLY A 210 -2.32 -9.51 6.43
C GLY A 210 -1.41 -8.62 7.27
N ASP A 211 -0.12 -8.93 7.36
CA ASP A 211 0.83 -8.10 8.08
C ASP A 211 1.15 -6.82 7.31
N THR A 212 1.07 -5.70 8.01
CA THR A 212 1.63 -4.41 7.61
C THR A 212 2.96 -4.22 8.32
N ILE A 213 4.00 -3.87 7.57
CA ILE A 213 5.39 -3.75 8.05
C ILE A 213 5.85 -2.32 7.79
N HIS A 214 6.25 -1.62 8.83
CA HIS A 214 6.89 -0.31 8.72
C HIS A 214 8.41 -0.46 8.85
N LEU A 215 9.14 0.07 7.87
CA LEU A 215 10.59 0.18 7.85
C LEU A 215 10.99 1.65 7.80
N PRO A 216 11.57 2.19 8.88
CA PRO A 216 12.15 3.54 8.87
C PRO A 216 13.24 3.69 7.82
N ALA A 217 13.49 4.92 7.40
CA ALA A 217 14.62 5.24 6.54
C ALA A 217 15.93 4.74 7.15
N GLY A 218 16.83 4.23 6.32
CA GLY A 218 18.14 3.70 6.75
C GLY A 218 18.13 2.26 7.29
N THR A 219 16.96 1.61 7.43
CA THR A 219 16.89 0.21 7.83
C THR A 219 17.50 -0.68 6.75
N THR A 220 18.45 -1.56 7.14
CA THR A 220 18.97 -2.62 6.25
C THR A 220 18.08 -3.84 6.37
N TYR A 221 17.54 -4.35 5.26
CA TYR A 221 16.58 -5.45 5.32
C TYR A 221 16.62 -6.35 4.09
N HIS A 222 16.08 -7.56 4.26
CA HIS A 222 15.71 -8.48 3.20
C HIS A 222 14.59 -9.40 3.68
N PHE A 223 13.90 -10.03 2.72
CA PHE A 223 12.90 -11.05 2.99
C PHE A 223 13.47 -12.43 2.70
N ARG A 224 13.15 -13.41 3.56
CA ARG A 224 13.42 -14.83 3.36
C ARG A 224 12.12 -15.59 3.27
N ASN A 225 12.04 -16.47 2.29
CA ASN A 225 10.90 -17.37 2.11
C ASN A 225 11.37 -18.82 2.28
N PRO A 226 11.28 -19.39 3.48
CA PRO A 226 11.65 -20.79 3.73
C PRO A 226 10.55 -21.79 3.32
N GLY A 227 9.38 -21.29 2.89
CA GLY A 227 8.19 -22.09 2.57
C GLY A 227 8.13 -22.57 1.13
N GLU A 228 7.09 -23.36 0.83
CA GLU A 228 6.83 -23.96 -0.49
C GLU A 228 6.02 -23.06 -1.42
N ARG A 229 5.39 -21.99 -0.89
CA ARG A 229 4.58 -21.03 -1.63
C ARG A 229 5.32 -19.70 -1.75
N TRP A 230 4.96 -18.90 -2.73
CA TRP A 230 5.46 -17.55 -2.88
C TRP A 230 5.10 -16.69 -1.67
N LEU A 231 6.03 -15.88 -1.19
CA LEU A 231 5.75 -14.76 -0.29
C LEU A 231 5.50 -13.53 -1.17
N THR A 232 4.26 -13.06 -1.20
CA THR A 232 3.85 -11.93 -2.06
C THR A 232 3.47 -10.73 -1.20
N TYR A 233 3.91 -9.56 -1.59
CA TYR A 233 3.62 -8.31 -0.89
C TYR A 233 3.45 -7.16 -1.88
N TYR A 234 2.96 -6.04 -1.42
CA TYR A 234 3.19 -4.76 -2.07
C TYR A 234 3.90 -3.80 -1.11
N ALA A 235 4.58 -2.80 -1.66
CA ALA A 235 5.38 -1.84 -0.92
C ALA A 235 5.11 -0.42 -1.40
N VAL A 236 5.14 0.52 -0.46
CA VAL A 236 5.10 1.95 -0.71
C VAL A 236 6.37 2.57 -0.13
N GLY A 237 7.07 3.38 -0.93
CA GLY A 237 8.24 4.15 -0.50
C GLY A 237 7.98 5.65 -0.57
N VAL A 238 8.46 6.43 0.42
CA VAL A 238 8.29 7.88 0.52
C VAL A 238 9.58 8.59 0.93
#